data_70bf8f4c193999adfa48c7847bc901be
#
_entry.id   70bf8f4c193999adfa48c7847bc901be
#
_cell.length_a   1.000
_cell.length_b   1.000
_cell.length_c   1.000
_cell.angle_alpha   90.00
_cell.angle_beta   90.00
_cell.angle_gamma   90.00
#
_symmetry.space_group_name_H-M   'P 1'
#
loop_
_entity.id
_entity.type
_entity.pdbx_description
1 polymer ?
#
loop_
_entity_poly.entity_id
_entity_poly.type
_entity_poly.pdbx_seq_one_letter_code
_entity_poly.pdbx_strand_id
1 'polypeptide(L)'
;MTRPPAPGLAALLAAPLWLAALMTVVPAAAQPLREVPPLEARVTDLTGTLTQAEQAALEAELAGFESRKGAQIAVLIVPSTEPEAIEQYSIRVVDAWKLGRAAPDDGALLLVAKDDRAMRIEVGRGLEGALTDLVSKRIIADTIAPFFRQGDYAGGIAAGVGQMIRVIDGEPLPEPDRGWGGGTERLAGMLPFLFGLVFVGSMVLRAIFGRALGSVATGGATGVIVWWLTQVFGLAIAVGIVAIIGSLLLGIAGPHRWSSRPGHGGWSSGGWTSGSGGFRGGGGSFGGGGASGRW
;
A
#
# COMPACT_ATOMS: atom_id res chain seq x y z
N MET A 1 21.18 76.04 -0.22
CA MET A 1 21.72 74.81 0.42
C MET A 1 20.71 74.35 1.45
N THR A 2 19.85 73.43 1.08
CA THR A 2 18.80 72.84 1.96
C THR A 2 19.29 71.48 2.47
N ARG A 3 19.40 71.35 3.79
CA ARG A 3 19.77 70.12 4.47
C ARG A 3 18.64 69.08 4.32
N PRO A 4 18.94 67.80 4.02
CA PRO A 4 17.93 66.76 4.04
C PRO A 4 17.44 66.51 5.49
N PRO A 5 16.17 66.14 5.68
CA PRO A 5 15.64 65.82 7.00
C PRO A 5 16.26 64.50 7.52
N ALA A 6 16.56 64.47 8.81
CA ALA A 6 17.07 63.30 9.50
C ALA A 6 16.04 62.14 9.45
N PRO A 7 16.46 60.86 9.34
CA PRO A 7 15.55 59.75 9.37
C PRO A 7 14.84 59.70 10.72
N GLY A 8 13.50 59.80 10.66
CA GLY A 8 12.68 60.02 11.84
C GLY A 8 12.68 58.81 12.79
N LEU A 9 12.51 59.14 14.07
CA LEU A 9 12.30 58.24 15.22
C LEU A 9 11.30 57.06 14.93
N ALA A 10 10.45 57.20 13.91
CA ALA A 10 9.48 56.19 13.50
C ALA A 10 10.14 54.90 12.96
N ALA A 11 11.32 54.98 12.36
CA ALA A 11 12.04 53.81 11.84
C ALA A 11 12.71 52.96 12.93
N LEU A 12 13.06 53.58 14.06
CA LEU A 12 13.69 52.94 15.22
C LEU A 12 12.68 52.16 16.08
N LEU A 13 11.39 52.55 16.06
CA LEU A 13 10.33 51.86 16.80
C LEU A 13 9.66 50.72 16.02
N ALA A 14 9.86 50.65 14.70
CA ALA A 14 9.30 49.58 13.88
C ALA A 14 10.11 48.26 13.95
N ALA A 15 11.42 48.35 14.20
CA ALA A 15 12.29 47.18 14.26
C ALA A 15 11.95 46.16 15.39
N PRO A 16 11.63 46.58 16.64
CA PRO A 16 11.27 45.62 17.68
C PRO A 16 9.90 44.97 17.49
N LEU A 17 8.97 45.65 16.79
CA LEU A 17 7.65 45.05 16.46
C LEU A 17 7.76 43.90 15.45
N TRP A 18 8.64 43.97 14.46
CA TRP A 18 8.92 42.90 13.52
C TRP A 18 9.66 41.75 14.20
N LEU A 19 10.54 42.00 15.15
CA LEU A 19 11.26 40.99 15.91
C LEU A 19 10.34 40.25 16.89
N ALA A 20 9.34 40.91 17.46
CA ALA A 20 8.34 40.29 18.33
C ALA A 20 7.36 39.40 17.55
N ALA A 21 7.04 39.75 16.31
CA ALA A 21 6.18 38.92 15.43
C ALA A 21 6.86 37.61 14.98
N LEU A 22 8.20 37.54 14.96
CA LEU A 22 8.94 36.32 14.60
C LEU A 22 9.03 35.29 15.74
N MET A 23 8.69 35.68 16.99
CA MET A 23 8.80 34.83 18.17
C MET A 23 7.51 34.09 18.53
N THR A 24 6.42 34.25 17.79
CA THR A 24 5.23 33.41 17.96
C THR A 24 5.36 32.10 17.17
N VAL A 25 6.40 31.31 17.45
CA VAL A 25 6.40 29.90 17.13
C VAL A 25 5.36 29.25 18.05
N VAL A 26 4.12 29.15 17.58
CA VAL A 26 3.12 28.33 18.24
C VAL A 26 3.66 26.89 18.19
N PRO A 27 3.97 26.27 19.34
CA PRO A 27 4.34 24.87 19.30
C PRO A 27 3.18 24.11 18.67
N ALA A 28 3.41 23.48 17.52
CA ALA A 28 2.47 22.53 16.97
C ALA A 28 2.32 21.42 18.03
N ALA A 29 1.21 21.43 18.75
CA ALA A 29 0.91 20.37 19.70
C ALA A 29 0.92 19.06 18.91
N ALA A 30 1.89 18.19 19.16
CA ALA A 30 1.93 16.87 18.59
C ALA A 30 0.62 16.16 18.97
N GLN A 31 -0.18 15.79 17.98
CA GLN A 31 -1.40 15.04 18.26
C GLN A 31 -1.00 13.69 18.90
N PRO A 32 -1.66 13.29 19.99
CA PRO A 32 -1.36 12.01 20.60
C PRO A 32 -1.61 10.88 19.60
N LEU A 33 -0.71 9.92 19.59
CA LEU A 33 -0.87 8.71 18.76
C LEU A 33 -2.13 7.97 19.20
N ARG A 34 -2.80 7.33 18.23
CA ARG A 34 -3.99 6.53 18.51
C ARG A 34 -3.63 5.34 19.41
N GLU A 35 -4.42 5.12 20.44
CA GLU A 35 -4.23 3.99 21.34
C GLU A 35 -4.51 2.67 20.63
N VAL A 36 -3.73 1.63 20.95
CA VAL A 36 -3.94 0.27 20.47
C VAL A 36 -4.95 -0.40 21.40
N PRO A 37 -6.10 -0.89 20.89
CA PRO A 37 -7.07 -1.56 21.74
C PRO A 37 -6.53 -2.89 22.26
N PRO A 38 -7.00 -3.36 23.42
CA PRO A 38 -6.63 -4.69 23.93
C PRO A 38 -7.16 -5.79 22.99
N LEU A 39 -6.42 -6.89 22.89
CA LEU A 39 -6.84 -8.06 22.13
C LEU A 39 -7.75 -8.94 22.98
N GLU A 40 -9.06 -8.81 22.79
CA GLU A 40 -10.06 -9.59 23.53
C GLU A 40 -10.74 -10.66 22.66
N ALA A 41 -10.82 -10.41 21.36
CA ALA A 41 -11.43 -11.26 20.36
C ALA A 41 -10.64 -11.21 19.04
N ARG A 42 -10.88 -12.16 18.14
CA ARG A 42 -10.27 -12.17 16.80
C ARG A 42 -10.82 -11.06 15.91
N VAL A 43 -12.03 -10.62 16.18
CA VAL A 43 -12.71 -9.52 15.47
C VAL A 43 -12.99 -8.40 16.45
N THR A 44 -12.26 -7.30 16.33
CA THR A 44 -12.43 -6.08 17.14
C THR A 44 -12.96 -4.96 16.24
N ASP A 45 -14.18 -4.55 16.45
CA ASP A 45 -14.83 -3.45 15.72
C ASP A 45 -15.13 -2.29 16.68
N LEU A 46 -14.35 -1.20 16.54
CA LEU A 46 -14.53 0.02 17.34
C LEU A 46 -15.49 1.02 16.68
N THR A 47 -16.04 0.67 15.52
CA THR A 47 -16.86 1.58 14.70
C THR A 47 -18.33 1.17 14.62
N GLY A 48 -18.67 -0.03 15.11
CA GLY A 48 -19.99 -0.59 14.94
C GLY A 48 -20.38 -0.82 13.47
N THR A 49 -19.37 -1.12 12.64
CA THR A 49 -19.58 -1.37 11.20
C THR A 49 -20.23 -2.72 10.95
N LEU A 50 -19.86 -3.72 11.76
CA LEU A 50 -20.41 -5.06 11.70
C LEU A 50 -21.60 -5.20 12.65
N THR A 51 -22.62 -5.91 12.21
CA THR A 51 -23.68 -6.37 13.12
C THR A 51 -23.11 -7.44 14.06
N GLN A 52 -23.76 -7.65 15.19
CA GLN A 52 -23.37 -8.71 16.14
C GLN A 52 -23.35 -10.10 15.50
N ALA A 53 -24.28 -10.37 14.56
CA ALA A 53 -24.33 -11.64 13.85
C ALA A 53 -23.14 -11.83 12.89
N GLU A 54 -22.77 -10.78 12.14
CA GLU A 54 -21.60 -10.78 11.24
C GLU A 54 -20.30 -10.92 12.01
N GLN A 55 -20.16 -10.20 13.12
CA GLN A 55 -18.99 -10.31 13.99
C GLN A 55 -18.86 -11.73 14.56
N ALA A 56 -19.97 -12.31 15.05
CA ALA A 56 -19.97 -13.67 15.59
C ALA A 56 -19.66 -14.73 14.51
N ALA A 57 -20.14 -14.55 13.28
CA ALA A 57 -19.84 -15.44 12.17
C ALA A 57 -18.36 -15.40 11.79
N LEU A 58 -17.76 -14.21 11.67
CA LEU A 58 -16.33 -14.05 11.42
C LEU A 58 -15.47 -14.61 12.56
N GLU A 59 -15.87 -14.37 13.80
CA GLU A 59 -15.17 -14.92 14.98
C GLU A 59 -15.16 -16.45 14.96
N ALA A 60 -16.29 -17.08 14.60
CA ALA A 60 -16.41 -18.53 14.50
C ALA A 60 -15.55 -19.09 13.35
N GLU A 61 -15.51 -18.43 12.20
CA GLU A 61 -14.69 -18.79 11.06
C GLU A 61 -13.20 -18.75 11.40
N LEU A 62 -12.75 -17.65 12.02
CA LEU A 62 -11.37 -17.45 12.42
C LEU A 62 -10.94 -18.42 13.52
N ALA A 63 -11.82 -18.70 14.49
CA ALA A 63 -11.58 -19.70 15.53
C ALA A 63 -11.45 -21.11 14.94
N GLY A 64 -12.31 -21.45 13.98
CA GLY A 64 -12.23 -22.71 13.26
C GLY A 64 -10.95 -22.87 12.45
N PHE A 65 -10.49 -21.79 11.80
CA PHE A 65 -9.23 -21.77 11.08
C PHE A 65 -8.04 -21.96 12.02
N GLU A 66 -7.97 -21.21 13.13
CA GLU A 66 -6.90 -21.33 14.12
C GLU A 66 -6.85 -22.74 14.71
N SER A 67 -7.99 -23.33 15.02
CA SER A 67 -8.07 -24.71 15.53
C SER A 67 -7.51 -25.75 14.56
N ARG A 68 -7.66 -25.55 13.24
CA ARG A 68 -7.17 -26.49 12.21
C ARG A 68 -5.70 -26.28 11.89
N LYS A 69 -5.25 -25.03 11.76
CA LYS A 69 -3.90 -24.68 11.26
C LYS A 69 -2.95 -24.22 12.35
N GLY A 70 -3.47 -23.73 13.46
CA GLY A 70 -2.69 -23.08 14.51
C GLY A 70 -2.28 -21.64 14.18
N ALA A 71 -2.43 -21.19 12.94
CA ALA A 71 -2.17 -19.82 12.53
C ALA A 71 -3.30 -18.90 13.01
N GLN A 72 -2.96 -17.68 13.44
CA GLN A 72 -3.92 -16.71 13.94
C GLN A 72 -4.17 -15.58 12.95
N ILE A 73 -5.42 -15.35 12.61
CA ILE A 73 -5.84 -14.16 11.85
C ILE A 73 -6.73 -13.32 12.76
N ALA A 74 -6.47 -12.02 12.80
CA ALA A 74 -7.32 -11.06 13.51
C ALA A 74 -7.82 -9.97 12.55
N VAL A 75 -8.97 -9.39 12.88
CA VAL A 75 -9.56 -8.24 12.19
C VAL A 75 -9.71 -7.11 13.18
N LEU A 76 -9.22 -5.93 12.82
CA LEU A 76 -9.38 -4.71 13.59
C LEU A 76 -9.99 -3.62 12.71
N ILE A 77 -11.14 -3.09 13.14
CA ILE A 77 -11.81 -1.97 12.48
C ILE A 77 -11.74 -0.77 13.40
N VAL A 78 -11.08 0.29 12.94
CA VAL A 78 -10.95 1.56 13.67
C VAL A 78 -11.56 2.70 12.85
N PRO A 79 -11.97 3.80 13.48
CA PRO A 79 -12.42 4.97 12.75
C PRO A 79 -11.29 5.55 11.87
N SER A 80 -10.15 5.82 12.45
CA SER A 80 -8.99 6.40 11.77
C SER A 80 -7.71 5.96 12.44
N THR A 81 -6.58 5.98 11.73
CA THR A 81 -5.25 5.78 12.29
C THR A 81 -4.49 7.10 12.48
N GLU A 82 -5.02 8.20 11.97
CA GLU A 82 -4.37 9.50 12.07
C GLU A 82 -4.04 9.88 13.53
N PRO A 83 -2.88 10.51 13.76
CA PRO A 83 -1.95 11.11 12.81
C PRO A 83 -0.90 10.12 12.22
N GLU A 84 -0.98 8.82 12.55
CA GLU A 84 -0.05 7.83 12.03
C GLU A 84 -0.48 7.30 10.64
N ALA A 85 0.50 6.94 9.83
CA ALA A 85 0.22 6.11 8.66
C ALA A 85 -0.28 4.73 9.08
N ILE A 86 -1.19 4.14 8.30
CA ILE A 86 -1.80 2.84 8.63
C ILE A 86 -0.75 1.74 8.81
N GLU A 87 0.38 1.83 8.10
CA GLU A 87 1.53 0.93 8.21
C GLU A 87 2.18 1.00 9.60
N GLN A 88 2.34 2.21 10.13
CA GLN A 88 2.96 2.41 11.46
C GLN A 88 2.01 1.92 12.56
N TYR A 89 0.74 2.27 12.44
CA TYR A 89 -0.27 1.83 13.39
C TYR A 89 -0.42 0.31 13.40
N SER A 90 -0.47 -0.35 12.22
CA SER A 90 -0.60 -1.81 12.12
C SER A 90 0.56 -2.55 12.80
N ILE A 91 1.79 -2.07 12.63
CA ILE A 91 2.98 -2.65 13.30
C ILE A 91 2.84 -2.54 14.82
N ARG A 92 2.42 -1.38 15.34
CA ARG A 92 2.17 -1.24 16.80
C ARG A 92 1.09 -2.18 17.31
N VAL A 93 0.02 -2.39 16.52
CA VAL A 93 -1.05 -3.32 16.86
C VAL A 93 -0.51 -4.75 16.95
N VAL A 94 0.17 -5.23 15.91
CA VAL A 94 0.67 -6.62 15.91
C VAL A 94 1.77 -6.84 16.94
N ASP A 95 2.58 -5.82 17.23
CA ASP A 95 3.56 -5.85 18.30
C ASP A 95 2.94 -5.90 19.70
N ALA A 96 1.83 -5.22 19.90
CA ALA A 96 1.10 -5.26 21.16
C ALA A 96 0.31 -6.57 21.32
N TRP A 97 -0.32 -7.02 20.24
CA TRP A 97 -1.19 -8.20 20.22
C TRP A 97 -0.43 -9.52 20.17
N LYS A 98 0.78 -9.53 19.62
CA LYS A 98 1.62 -10.74 19.47
C LYS A 98 0.87 -11.88 18.77
N LEU A 99 0.19 -11.56 17.67
CA LEU A 99 -0.58 -12.54 16.91
C LEU A 99 0.29 -13.67 16.36
N GLY A 100 -0.28 -14.87 16.29
CA GLY A 100 0.44 -16.06 15.84
C GLY A 100 1.29 -16.69 16.93
N ARG A 101 1.83 -17.87 16.64
CA ARG A 101 2.72 -18.59 17.56
C ARG A 101 4.12 -17.99 17.55
N ALA A 102 4.82 -18.00 18.68
CA ALA A 102 6.17 -17.44 18.83
C ALA A 102 7.23 -18.06 17.90
N ALA A 103 7.00 -19.26 17.43
CA ALA A 103 7.69 -19.93 16.34
C ALA A 103 6.68 -20.92 15.75
N PRO A 104 6.15 -20.66 14.58
CA PRO A 104 6.73 -20.07 13.35
C PRO A 104 6.38 -18.60 13.02
N ASP A 105 5.82 -17.80 13.93
CA ASP A 105 5.39 -16.42 13.64
C ASP A 105 4.21 -16.34 12.64
N ASP A 106 3.21 -17.19 12.81
CA ASP A 106 2.11 -17.43 11.87
C ASP A 106 0.86 -16.61 12.18
N GLY A 107 1.05 -15.34 12.42
CA GLY A 107 -0.02 -14.35 12.62
C GLY A 107 -0.31 -13.53 11.38
N ALA A 108 -1.57 -13.07 11.22
CA ALA A 108 -1.94 -12.05 10.24
C ALA A 108 -3.00 -11.11 10.80
N LEU A 109 -2.97 -9.85 10.40
CA LEU A 109 -3.94 -8.83 10.79
C LEU A 109 -4.56 -8.20 9.54
N LEU A 110 -5.89 -8.15 9.48
CA LEU A 110 -6.61 -7.26 8.58
C LEU A 110 -7.02 -6.01 9.38
N LEU A 111 -6.39 -4.89 9.09
CA LEU A 111 -6.70 -3.58 9.67
C LEU A 111 -7.51 -2.75 8.68
N VAL A 112 -8.62 -2.19 9.14
CA VAL A 112 -9.50 -1.29 8.36
C VAL A 112 -9.63 0.02 9.10
N ALA A 113 -9.16 1.12 8.52
CA ALA A 113 -9.37 2.50 8.98
C ALA A 113 -10.48 3.13 8.12
N LYS A 114 -11.70 3.12 8.67
CA LYS A 114 -12.92 3.38 7.91
C LYS A 114 -13.00 4.80 7.37
N ASP A 115 -12.72 5.79 8.23
CA ASP A 115 -12.84 7.20 7.86
C ASP A 115 -11.67 7.63 6.94
N ASP A 116 -10.50 6.98 7.10
CA ASP A 116 -9.32 7.20 6.25
C ASP A 116 -9.46 6.50 4.88
N ARG A 117 -10.48 5.65 4.70
CA ARG A 117 -10.65 4.76 3.55
C ARG A 117 -9.38 3.98 3.24
N ALA A 118 -8.73 3.50 4.25
CA ALA A 118 -7.47 2.77 4.17
C ALA A 118 -7.59 1.41 4.84
N MET A 119 -6.96 0.42 4.26
CA MET A 119 -6.87 -0.92 4.84
C MET A 119 -5.46 -1.48 4.67
N ARG A 120 -5.08 -2.38 5.55
CA ARG A 120 -3.79 -3.06 5.52
C ARG A 120 -3.93 -4.52 5.95
N ILE A 121 -3.25 -5.38 5.24
CA ILE A 121 -2.97 -6.74 5.69
C ILE A 121 -1.53 -6.75 6.18
N GLU A 122 -1.34 -7.01 7.47
CA GLU A 122 -0.02 -7.21 8.08
C GLU A 122 0.22 -8.69 8.24
N VAL A 123 1.41 -9.17 7.88
CA VAL A 123 1.71 -10.61 7.79
C VAL A 123 2.92 -10.95 8.64
N GLY A 124 2.77 -11.94 9.51
CA GLY A 124 3.86 -12.52 10.28
C GLY A 124 4.80 -13.35 9.39
N ARG A 125 6.07 -13.44 9.80
CA ARG A 125 7.12 -14.08 8.99
C ARG A 125 6.80 -15.51 8.55
N GLY A 126 6.10 -16.28 9.37
CA GLY A 126 5.70 -17.66 9.04
C GLY A 126 4.67 -17.77 7.93
N LEU A 127 3.95 -16.69 7.65
CA LEU A 127 2.94 -16.65 6.60
C LEU A 127 3.40 -15.91 5.34
N GLU A 128 4.56 -15.25 5.33
CA GLU A 128 5.07 -14.50 4.16
C GLU A 128 5.23 -15.38 2.92
N GLY A 129 5.47 -16.66 3.09
CA GLY A 129 5.56 -17.62 1.98
C GLY A 129 4.23 -17.87 1.26
N ALA A 130 3.10 -17.76 1.97
CA ALA A 130 1.75 -17.91 1.42
C ALA A 130 1.12 -16.54 1.14
N LEU A 131 1.06 -15.68 2.14
CA LEU A 131 0.55 -14.31 2.06
C LEU A 131 1.68 -13.32 1.74
N THR A 132 2.27 -13.45 0.56
CA THR A 132 3.29 -12.48 0.11
C THR A 132 2.67 -11.08 -0.03
N ASP A 133 3.50 -10.03 -0.09
CA ASP A 133 3.05 -8.65 -0.31
C ASP A 133 2.19 -8.52 -1.58
N LEU A 134 2.55 -9.24 -2.64
CA LEU A 134 1.79 -9.26 -3.89
C LEU A 134 0.42 -9.92 -3.72
N VAL A 135 0.36 -11.03 -3.00
CA VAL A 135 -0.87 -11.76 -2.69
C VAL A 135 -1.78 -10.91 -1.81
N SER A 136 -1.24 -10.31 -0.75
CA SER A 136 -1.95 -9.39 0.14
C SER A 136 -2.49 -8.18 -0.62
N LYS A 137 -1.69 -7.61 -1.55
CA LYS A 137 -2.13 -6.52 -2.42
C LYS A 137 -3.30 -6.91 -3.32
N ARG A 138 -3.28 -8.11 -3.87
CA ARG A 138 -4.37 -8.62 -4.72
C ARG A 138 -5.65 -8.86 -3.90
N ILE A 139 -5.55 -9.44 -2.71
CA ILE A 139 -6.70 -9.62 -1.82
C ILE A 139 -7.34 -8.24 -1.53
N ILE A 140 -6.54 -7.24 -1.20
CA ILE A 140 -7.04 -5.89 -0.96
C ILE A 140 -7.72 -5.32 -2.22
N ALA A 141 -7.03 -5.34 -3.36
CA ALA A 141 -7.48 -4.64 -4.56
C ALA A 141 -8.64 -5.33 -5.27
N ASP A 142 -8.58 -6.68 -5.37
CA ASP A 142 -9.47 -7.46 -6.20
C ASP A 142 -10.63 -8.07 -5.40
N THR A 143 -10.42 -8.32 -4.09
CA THR A 143 -11.44 -8.94 -3.25
C THR A 143 -12.13 -7.93 -2.34
N ILE A 144 -11.40 -7.16 -1.51
CA ILE A 144 -12.01 -6.32 -0.47
C ILE A 144 -12.51 -4.99 -1.03
N ALA A 145 -11.66 -4.26 -1.77
CA ALA A 145 -11.95 -2.89 -2.21
C ALA A 145 -13.24 -2.75 -3.06
N PRO A 146 -13.61 -3.70 -3.94
CA PRO A 146 -14.87 -3.60 -4.68
C PRO A 146 -16.12 -3.55 -3.78
N PHE A 147 -16.16 -4.34 -2.71
CA PHE A 147 -17.26 -4.31 -1.72
C PHE A 147 -17.28 -2.98 -0.96
N PHE A 148 -16.11 -2.51 -0.50
CA PHE A 148 -16.00 -1.27 0.26
C PHE A 148 -16.42 -0.04 -0.55
N ARG A 149 -16.14 -0.01 -1.87
CA ARG A 149 -16.64 1.05 -2.76
C ARG A 149 -18.17 1.07 -2.89
N GLN A 150 -18.82 -0.07 -2.65
CA GLN A 150 -20.29 -0.20 -2.64
C GLN A 150 -20.87 0.02 -1.25
N GLY A 151 -20.03 0.26 -0.23
CA GLY A 151 -20.46 0.40 1.17
C GLY A 151 -20.68 -0.91 1.91
N ASP A 152 -20.46 -2.04 1.27
CA ASP A 152 -20.58 -3.38 1.88
C ASP A 152 -19.29 -3.75 2.60
N TYR A 153 -19.09 -3.21 3.78
CA TYR A 153 -17.92 -3.47 4.60
C TYR A 153 -17.91 -4.91 5.14
N ALA A 154 -19.05 -5.41 5.58
CA ALA A 154 -19.16 -6.76 6.14
C ALA A 154 -18.83 -7.82 5.08
N GLY A 155 -19.44 -7.73 3.89
CA GLY A 155 -19.15 -8.61 2.78
C GLY A 155 -17.70 -8.56 2.34
N GLY A 156 -17.11 -7.36 2.28
CA GLY A 156 -15.71 -7.18 1.91
C GLY A 156 -14.72 -7.78 2.92
N ILE A 157 -14.97 -7.60 4.22
CA ILE A 157 -14.16 -8.19 5.30
C ILE A 157 -14.27 -9.72 5.26
N ALA A 158 -15.49 -10.26 5.17
CA ALA A 158 -15.71 -11.70 5.11
C ALA A 158 -15.03 -12.32 3.87
N ALA A 159 -15.19 -11.70 2.69
CA ALA A 159 -14.54 -12.16 1.48
C ALA A 159 -13.00 -12.12 1.58
N GLY A 160 -12.45 -11.05 2.16
CA GLY A 160 -11.02 -10.87 2.39
C GLY A 160 -10.45 -11.92 3.34
N VAL A 161 -11.09 -12.11 4.50
CA VAL A 161 -10.72 -13.14 5.49
C VAL A 161 -10.79 -14.53 4.87
N GLY A 162 -11.89 -14.87 4.20
CA GLY A 162 -12.02 -16.16 3.52
C GLY A 162 -10.93 -16.37 2.47
N GLN A 163 -10.51 -15.33 1.75
CA GLN A 163 -9.42 -15.43 0.79
C GLN A 163 -8.04 -15.60 1.47
N MET A 164 -7.79 -14.89 2.58
CA MET A 164 -6.58 -15.09 3.39
C MET A 164 -6.50 -16.54 3.88
N ILE A 165 -7.59 -17.07 4.42
CA ILE A 165 -7.68 -18.47 4.88
C ILE A 165 -7.35 -19.44 3.75
N ARG A 166 -7.98 -19.32 2.57
CA ARG A 166 -7.74 -20.22 1.43
C ARG A 166 -6.27 -20.21 1.00
N VAL A 167 -5.67 -19.04 0.94
CA VAL A 167 -4.25 -18.91 0.55
C VAL A 167 -3.33 -19.57 1.58
N ILE A 168 -3.59 -19.39 2.86
CA ILE A 168 -2.80 -20.04 3.93
C ILE A 168 -3.05 -21.55 3.94
N ASP A 169 -4.24 -22.01 3.57
CA ASP A 169 -4.55 -23.43 3.40
C ASP A 169 -3.84 -24.06 2.20
N GLY A 170 -3.22 -23.27 1.35
CA GLY A 170 -2.44 -23.71 0.17
C GLY A 170 -3.23 -23.67 -1.12
N GLU A 171 -4.42 -23.05 -1.16
CA GLU A 171 -5.16 -22.83 -2.39
C GLU A 171 -4.57 -21.65 -3.19
N PRO A 172 -4.39 -21.79 -4.52
CA PRO A 172 -3.98 -20.66 -5.34
C PRO A 172 -5.06 -19.57 -5.35
N LEU A 173 -4.63 -18.30 -5.41
CA LEU A 173 -5.55 -17.19 -5.67
C LEU A 173 -6.27 -17.41 -7.00
N PRO A 174 -7.56 -17.03 -7.13
CA PRO A 174 -8.22 -16.92 -8.42
C PRO A 174 -7.35 -16.06 -9.36
N GLU A 175 -7.31 -16.43 -10.64
CA GLU A 175 -6.62 -15.58 -11.62
C GLU A 175 -7.23 -14.17 -11.58
N PRO A 176 -6.40 -13.11 -11.63
CA PRO A 176 -6.93 -11.75 -11.69
C PRO A 176 -7.86 -11.64 -12.88
N ASP A 177 -9.04 -11.12 -12.67
CA ASP A 177 -9.89 -10.70 -13.77
C ASP A 177 -9.05 -9.71 -14.61
N ARG A 178 -8.62 -10.13 -15.81
CA ARG A 178 -7.74 -9.35 -16.70
C ARG A 178 -8.42 -8.09 -17.25
N GLY A 179 -9.44 -7.61 -16.57
CA GLY A 179 -10.12 -6.35 -16.86
C GLY A 179 -9.23 -5.11 -16.86
N TRP A 180 -8.00 -5.20 -16.34
CA TRP A 180 -7.00 -4.13 -16.42
C TRP A 180 -6.12 -4.20 -17.68
N GLY A 181 -6.18 -5.29 -18.44
CA GLY A 181 -5.56 -5.41 -19.77
C GLY A 181 -6.34 -4.75 -20.91
N GLY A 182 -7.59 -4.32 -20.66
CA GLY A 182 -8.48 -3.79 -21.70
C GLY A 182 -8.03 -2.51 -22.40
N GLY A 183 -7.01 -1.83 -21.89
CA GLY A 183 -6.41 -0.66 -22.56
C GLY A 183 -5.52 -1.06 -23.73
N THR A 184 -4.68 -2.03 -23.57
CA THR A 184 -3.75 -2.46 -24.62
C THR A 184 -4.42 -3.35 -25.67
N GLU A 185 -5.39 -4.18 -25.29
CA GLU A 185 -6.18 -4.97 -26.25
C GLU A 185 -7.15 -4.09 -27.05
N ARG A 186 -7.76 -3.09 -26.43
CA ARG A 186 -8.55 -2.08 -27.18
C ARG A 186 -7.69 -1.26 -28.12
N LEU A 187 -6.48 -0.85 -27.70
CA LEU A 187 -5.52 -0.18 -28.57
C LEU A 187 -5.03 -1.12 -29.68
N ALA A 188 -4.74 -2.39 -29.39
CA ALA A 188 -4.38 -3.39 -30.40
C ALA A 188 -5.53 -3.65 -31.38
N GLY A 189 -6.77 -3.68 -30.91
CA GLY A 189 -7.96 -3.80 -31.76
C GLY A 189 -8.22 -2.55 -32.61
N MET A 190 -7.76 -1.37 -32.18
CA MET A 190 -7.86 -0.10 -32.95
C MET A 190 -6.71 0.09 -33.94
N LEU A 191 -5.61 -0.67 -33.82
CA LEU A 191 -4.46 -0.58 -34.75
C LEU A 191 -4.84 -0.71 -36.24
N PRO A 192 -5.65 -1.69 -36.67
CA PRO A 192 -6.07 -1.79 -38.09
C PRO A 192 -6.92 -0.59 -38.53
N PHE A 193 -7.75 -0.04 -37.63
CA PHE A 193 -8.53 1.18 -37.90
C PHE A 193 -7.64 2.42 -38.01
N LEU A 194 -6.65 2.59 -37.16
CA LEU A 194 -5.66 3.67 -37.22
C LEU A 194 -4.80 3.55 -38.48
N PHE A 195 -4.40 2.33 -38.85
CA PHE A 195 -3.68 2.09 -40.11
C PHE A 195 -4.52 2.44 -41.32
N GLY A 196 -5.79 2.02 -41.34
CA GLY A 196 -6.76 2.39 -42.39
C GLY A 196 -6.97 3.90 -42.51
N LEU A 197 -7.14 4.60 -41.39
CA LEU A 197 -7.31 6.04 -41.31
C LEU A 197 -6.09 6.79 -41.87
N VAL A 198 -4.88 6.37 -41.49
CA VAL A 198 -3.62 6.96 -42.00
C VAL A 198 -3.46 6.68 -43.48
N PHE A 199 -3.80 5.48 -43.94
CA PHE A 199 -3.71 5.10 -45.35
C PHE A 199 -4.68 5.89 -46.20
N VAL A 200 -5.97 5.97 -45.83
CA VAL A 200 -7.02 6.74 -46.51
C VAL A 200 -6.70 8.26 -46.44
N GLY A 201 -6.29 8.75 -45.26
CA GLY A 201 -5.87 10.14 -45.08
C GLY A 201 -4.70 10.52 -45.99
N SER A 202 -3.72 9.65 -46.15
CA SER A 202 -2.58 9.86 -47.06
C SER A 202 -3.01 9.90 -48.55
N MET A 203 -4.00 9.06 -48.90
CA MET A 203 -4.55 9.01 -50.25
C MET A 203 -5.32 10.31 -50.62
N VAL A 204 -6.12 10.80 -49.67
CA VAL A 204 -6.86 12.06 -49.80
C VAL A 204 -5.91 13.27 -49.87
N LEU A 205 -4.89 13.33 -48.99
CA LEU A 205 -3.89 14.42 -49.06
C LEU A 205 -3.14 14.44 -50.38
N ARG A 206 -2.78 13.27 -50.93
CA ARG A 206 -2.13 13.18 -52.26
C ARG A 206 -3.05 13.60 -53.38
N ALA A 207 -4.37 13.36 -53.28
CA ALA A 207 -5.34 13.77 -54.25
C ALA A 207 -5.56 15.29 -54.27
N ILE A 208 -5.52 15.95 -53.09
CA ILE A 208 -5.76 17.39 -52.94
C ILE A 208 -4.49 18.22 -53.22
N PHE A 209 -3.34 17.82 -52.69
CA PHE A 209 -2.09 18.60 -52.70
C PHE A 209 -1.07 18.12 -53.76
N GLY A 210 -1.43 17.13 -54.55
CA GLY A 210 -0.52 16.56 -55.56
C GLY A 210 0.58 15.68 -54.99
N ARG A 211 1.30 14.96 -55.88
CA ARG A 211 2.28 13.94 -55.48
C ARG A 211 3.48 14.47 -54.67
N ALA A 212 3.91 15.71 -54.91
CA ALA A 212 5.11 16.27 -54.29
C ALA A 212 4.83 16.78 -52.86
N LEU A 213 3.79 17.58 -52.64
CA LEU A 213 3.43 18.12 -51.32
C LEU A 213 2.82 17.07 -50.39
N GLY A 214 2.04 16.10 -50.94
CA GLY A 214 1.48 14.99 -50.15
C GLY A 214 2.53 14.05 -49.57
N SER A 215 3.67 13.83 -50.27
CA SER A 215 4.78 13.01 -49.76
C SER A 215 5.55 13.70 -48.62
N VAL A 216 5.76 15.01 -48.72
CA VAL A 216 6.42 15.81 -47.67
C VAL A 216 5.55 15.86 -46.40
N ALA A 217 4.23 16.07 -46.52
CA ALA A 217 3.31 16.11 -45.40
C ALA A 217 3.19 14.76 -44.71
N THR A 218 3.15 13.64 -45.46
CA THR A 218 3.11 12.29 -44.89
C THR A 218 4.43 11.93 -44.21
N GLY A 219 5.57 12.24 -44.82
CA GLY A 219 6.91 12.02 -44.23
C GLY A 219 7.12 12.86 -42.97
N GLY A 220 6.68 14.12 -42.97
CA GLY A 220 6.77 14.98 -41.79
C GLY A 220 5.90 14.49 -40.62
N ALA A 221 4.67 14.10 -40.85
CA ALA A 221 3.79 13.55 -39.83
C ALA A 221 4.34 12.21 -39.23
N THR A 222 4.82 11.33 -40.10
CA THR A 222 5.47 10.08 -39.68
C THR A 222 6.76 10.36 -38.86
N GLY A 223 7.55 11.33 -39.30
CA GLY A 223 8.76 11.76 -38.59
C GLY A 223 8.49 12.30 -37.19
N VAL A 224 7.43 13.12 -37.02
CA VAL A 224 7.03 13.64 -35.70
C VAL A 224 6.53 12.52 -34.77
N ILE A 225 5.76 11.56 -35.27
CA ILE A 225 5.28 10.42 -34.49
C ILE A 225 6.45 9.54 -34.06
N VAL A 226 7.36 9.22 -34.96
CA VAL A 226 8.56 8.44 -34.65
C VAL A 226 9.47 9.18 -33.67
N TRP A 227 9.65 10.49 -33.86
CA TRP A 227 10.43 11.31 -32.93
C TRP A 227 9.82 11.32 -31.52
N TRP A 228 8.48 11.45 -31.40
CA TRP A 228 7.78 11.42 -30.11
C TRP A 228 7.89 10.05 -29.41
N LEU A 229 7.72 8.96 -30.16
CA LEU A 229 7.90 7.60 -29.63
C LEU A 229 9.35 7.34 -29.20
N THR A 230 10.34 7.84 -29.96
CA THR A 230 11.77 7.66 -29.65
C THR A 230 12.18 8.44 -28.41
N GLN A 231 11.60 9.61 -28.17
CA GLN A 231 11.82 10.38 -26.94
C GLN A 231 11.35 9.61 -25.69
N VAL A 232 10.20 8.92 -25.76
CA VAL A 232 9.69 8.09 -24.67
C VAL A 232 10.60 6.87 -24.42
N PHE A 233 11.05 6.21 -25.48
CA PHE A 233 11.99 5.08 -25.38
C PHE A 233 13.40 5.52 -24.93
N GLY A 234 13.88 6.66 -25.42
CA GLY A 234 15.18 7.23 -25.04
C GLY A 234 15.24 7.55 -23.54
N LEU A 235 14.16 8.11 -22.98
CA LEU A 235 14.05 8.37 -21.54
C LEU A 235 14.08 7.07 -20.72
N ALA A 236 13.34 6.04 -21.15
CA ALA A 236 13.30 4.74 -20.48
C ALA A 236 14.68 4.04 -20.48
N ILE A 237 15.40 4.09 -21.62
CA ILE A 237 16.77 3.57 -21.74
C ILE A 237 17.73 4.36 -20.84
N ALA A 238 17.64 5.68 -20.79
CA ALA A 238 18.48 6.51 -19.94
C ALA A 238 18.28 6.20 -18.46
N VAL A 239 17.03 6.06 -18.00
CA VAL A 239 16.69 5.66 -16.62
C VAL A 239 17.25 4.25 -16.31
N GLY A 240 17.11 3.31 -17.25
CA GLY A 240 17.65 1.95 -17.11
C GLY A 240 19.18 1.94 -16.96
N ILE A 241 19.90 2.71 -17.76
CA ILE A 241 21.37 2.84 -17.68
C ILE A 241 21.77 3.46 -16.33
N VAL A 242 21.09 4.51 -15.87
CA VAL A 242 21.35 5.13 -14.56
C VAL A 242 21.11 4.13 -13.42
N ALA A 243 20.06 3.31 -13.49
CA ALA A 243 19.79 2.27 -12.51
C ALA A 243 20.88 1.18 -12.49
N ILE A 244 21.38 0.76 -13.66
CA ILE A 244 22.48 -0.21 -13.78
C ILE A 244 23.78 0.36 -13.21
N ILE A 245 24.12 1.60 -13.55
CA ILE A 245 25.31 2.27 -13.03
C ILE A 245 25.20 2.46 -11.51
N GLY A 246 24.04 2.86 -11.01
CA GLY A 246 23.77 2.98 -9.58
C GLY A 246 23.93 1.65 -8.83
N SER A 247 23.43 0.54 -9.39
CA SER A 247 23.56 -0.79 -8.79
C SER A 247 25.02 -1.29 -8.80
N LEU A 248 25.78 -0.96 -9.84
CA LEU A 248 27.22 -1.26 -9.93
C LEU A 248 28.05 -0.47 -8.91
N LEU A 249 27.73 0.80 -8.70
CA LEU A 249 28.44 1.66 -7.74
C LEU A 249 28.09 1.30 -6.29
N LEU A 250 26.86 0.90 -6.01
CA LEU A 250 26.41 0.42 -4.68
C LEU A 250 26.88 -1.02 -4.39
N GLY A 251 27.14 -1.84 -5.42
CA GLY A 251 27.62 -3.22 -5.29
C GLY A 251 29.08 -3.37 -4.89
N ILE A 252 29.85 -2.28 -4.79
CA ILE A 252 31.28 -2.30 -4.37
C ILE A 252 31.43 -2.29 -2.83
N ALA A 253 30.36 -2.09 -2.05
CA ALA A 253 30.38 -2.28 -0.61
C ALA A 253 30.26 -3.79 -0.31
N GLY A 254 31.40 -4.39 0.04
CA GLY A 254 31.60 -5.83 0.16
C GLY A 254 30.73 -6.56 1.18
N PRO A 255 30.72 -7.90 1.14
CA PRO A 255 29.83 -8.73 1.95
C PRO A 255 30.27 -8.71 3.39
N HIS A 256 29.45 -8.13 4.26
CA HIS A 256 29.62 -8.34 5.69
C HIS A 256 29.24 -9.79 6.04
N ARG A 257 30.26 -10.56 6.36
CA ARG A 257 30.12 -11.89 6.95
C ARG A 257 29.38 -11.78 8.26
N TRP A 258 28.14 -12.24 8.29
CA TRP A 258 27.40 -12.45 9.52
C TRP A 258 27.84 -13.79 10.12
N SER A 259 28.63 -13.73 11.18
CA SER A 259 28.95 -14.89 12.00
C SER A 259 27.74 -15.26 12.87
N SER A 260 27.14 -16.38 12.56
CA SER A 260 26.15 -17.05 13.40
C SER A 260 26.83 -17.60 14.65
N ARG A 261 26.45 -17.08 15.81
CA ARG A 261 26.70 -17.73 17.10
C ARG A 261 25.48 -18.56 17.47
N PRO A 262 25.62 -19.87 17.74
CA PRO A 262 24.54 -20.67 18.32
C PRO A 262 24.43 -20.40 19.81
N GLY A 263 23.36 -19.70 20.22
CA GLY A 263 22.98 -19.56 21.62
C GLY A 263 22.03 -20.68 22.00
N HIS A 264 22.48 -21.57 22.85
CA HIS A 264 21.65 -22.54 23.59
C HIS A 264 20.80 -21.77 24.59
N GLY A 265 19.48 -21.93 24.54
CA GLY A 265 18.54 -21.34 25.49
C GLY A 265 17.30 -22.21 25.65
N GLY A 266 17.26 -22.94 26.70
CA GLY A 266 16.27 -23.39 27.63
C GLY A 266 14.83 -23.67 27.14
N TRP A 267 14.45 -24.92 27.15
CA TRP A 267 13.07 -25.39 27.15
C TRP A 267 12.40 -25.03 28.47
N SER A 268 11.45 -24.09 28.45
CA SER A 268 10.47 -23.94 29.52
C SER A 268 9.12 -24.50 29.03
N SER A 269 8.75 -25.65 29.60
CA SER A 269 7.41 -26.21 29.47
C SER A 269 6.44 -25.32 30.24
N GLY A 270 5.68 -24.47 29.49
CA GLY A 270 4.59 -23.70 30.05
C GLY A 270 3.32 -24.54 30.08
N GLY A 271 2.82 -24.78 31.30
CA GLY A 271 1.64 -25.59 31.55
C GLY A 271 0.37 -24.99 30.96
N TRP A 272 -0.50 -25.87 30.52
CA TRP A 272 -1.86 -25.57 30.07
C TRP A 272 -2.70 -25.21 31.31
N THR A 273 -2.98 -23.93 31.49
CA THR A 273 -4.04 -23.48 32.38
C THR A 273 -5.30 -23.24 31.56
N SER A 274 -6.25 -24.16 31.70
CA SER A 274 -7.62 -23.97 31.22
C SER A 274 -8.25 -22.89 32.10
N GLY A 275 -8.26 -21.67 31.59
CA GLY A 275 -9.00 -20.53 32.14
C GLY A 275 -9.88 -19.97 31.04
N SER A 276 -11.16 -19.67 31.34
CA SER A 276 -12.08 -18.95 30.47
C SER A 276 -11.44 -17.57 30.16
N GLY A 277 -10.63 -17.51 29.16
CA GLY A 277 -9.88 -16.35 28.79
C GLY A 277 -10.22 -15.93 27.37
N GLY A 278 -10.43 -14.64 27.14
CA GLY A 278 -10.50 -14.04 25.84
C GLY A 278 -9.37 -14.47 24.93
N PHE A 279 -9.53 -14.25 23.63
CA PHE A 279 -8.50 -14.51 22.62
C PHE A 279 -7.19 -13.79 22.96
N ARG A 280 -6.08 -14.48 22.83
CA ARG A 280 -4.73 -13.93 23.09
C ARG A 280 -3.78 -14.32 21.98
N GLY A 281 -2.86 -13.44 21.65
CA GLY A 281 -1.77 -13.72 20.74
C GLY A 281 -0.80 -14.75 21.32
N GLY A 282 -0.27 -15.62 20.47
CA GLY A 282 0.63 -16.72 20.83
C GLY A 282 2.12 -16.34 20.89
N GLY A 283 2.47 -15.06 20.77
CA GLY A 283 3.85 -14.56 20.87
C GLY A 283 4.56 -14.38 19.52
N GLY A 284 3.84 -14.35 18.41
CA GLY A 284 4.41 -14.16 17.08
C GLY A 284 5.09 -12.80 16.89
N SER A 285 6.00 -12.72 15.92
CA SER A 285 6.72 -11.52 15.52
C SER A 285 6.45 -11.18 14.06
N PHE A 286 6.50 -9.88 13.74
CA PHE A 286 6.21 -9.36 12.43
C PHE A 286 7.44 -8.63 11.87
N GLY A 287 7.63 -8.71 10.55
CA GLY A 287 8.73 -8.04 9.83
C GLY A 287 8.28 -6.84 9.01
N GLY A 288 6.99 -6.47 9.09
CA GLY A 288 6.40 -5.41 8.25
C GLY A 288 5.98 -5.91 6.87
N GLY A 289 5.95 -7.23 6.65
CA GLY A 289 5.40 -7.85 5.43
C GLY A 289 3.90 -7.60 5.31
N GLY A 290 3.38 -7.63 4.07
CA GLY A 290 1.98 -7.41 3.78
C GLY A 290 1.74 -6.27 2.79
N ALA A 291 0.53 -5.73 2.75
CA ALA A 291 0.18 -4.67 1.81
C ALA A 291 -0.87 -3.71 2.36
N SER A 292 -0.84 -2.48 1.86
CA SER A 292 -1.86 -1.47 2.12
C SER A 292 -2.64 -1.13 0.85
N GLY A 293 -3.87 -0.67 1.03
CA GLY A 293 -4.71 -0.17 -0.05
C GLY A 293 -5.74 0.85 0.42
N ARG A 294 -6.37 1.50 -0.56
CA ARG A 294 -7.48 2.45 -0.35
C ARG A 294 -8.63 2.09 -1.27
N TRP A 295 -9.87 2.55 -0.92
CA TRP A 295 -11.08 2.34 -1.72
C TRP A 295 -11.88 3.61 -1.99
#